data_16c5912eb3d35f4908b2439bea99b0c3
#
_entry.id   16c5912eb3d35f4908b2439bea99b0c3
#
_cell.length_a   1.000
_cell.length_b   1.000
_cell.length_c   1.000
_cell.angle_alpha   90.00
_cell.angle_beta   90.00
_cell.angle_gamma   90.00
#
_symmetry.space_group_name_H-M   'P 1'
#
loop_
_entity.id
_entity.type
_entity.pdbx_description
1 polymer ?
#
loop_
_entity_poly.entity_id
_entity_poly.type
_entity_poly.pdbx_seq_one_letter_code
_entity_poly.pdbx_strand_id
1 'polypeptide(L)'
;MADKGRLKIQCYVNDTYIPVDGTKAILKPSSGQEGESKEINLVTNSSGETEIIELDAPPFSYSQEPSRPTPYSLYDLRIERPGFQDLLINGVQIFSQSLAIQPCNLIKSSNTRSSRADVINIAPNTLNGNYPAKIPEEVDKPLPPPTSGVVLPKPVVPEFITVHAGSPNNDSAPNYKVPYKDYIKNVASCEIYSTWPESTIRANIYAIISFTLNRIYTEWYRGKGKNYDITNSTAYDHAFNYGRNLYDSISAVSYTHLTLPT
;
A
#
# COMPACT_ATOMS: atom_id res chain seq x y z
N MET A 1 -7.39 27.61 7.14
CA MET A 1 -5.95 27.34 7.28
C MET A 1 -5.71 25.90 6.89
N ALA A 2 -4.59 25.60 6.23
CA ALA A 2 -4.18 24.23 6.00
C ALA A 2 -3.76 23.61 7.33
N ASP A 3 -4.13 22.35 7.54
CA ASP A 3 -3.64 21.56 8.66
C ASP A 3 -2.28 20.96 8.30
N LYS A 4 -1.65 20.25 9.23
CA LYS A 4 -0.38 19.56 9.01
C LYS A 4 -0.56 18.05 9.12
N GLY A 5 0.06 17.35 8.16
CA GLY A 5 0.34 15.92 8.25
C GLY A 5 1.84 15.70 8.40
N ARG A 6 2.25 14.47 8.62
CA ARG A 6 3.66 14.11 8.82
C ARG A 6 4.08 13.02 7.85
N LEU A 7 5.35 13.03 7.46
CA LEU A 7 5.93 12.01 6.60
C LEU A 7 7.27 11.52 7.16
N LYS A 8 7.47 10.20 7.11
CA LYS A 8 8.76 9.52 7.28
C LYS A 8 9.02 8.63 6.07
N ILE A 9 10.22 8.63 5.54
CA ILE A 9 10.64 7.78 4.42
C ILE A 9 11.53 6.67 4.97
N GLN A 10 11.37 5.44 4.49
CA GLN A 10 12.14 4.27 4.88
C GLN A 10 12.69 3.58 3.63
N CYS A 11 14.02 3.48 3.53
CA CYS A 11 14.71 2.89 2.38
C CYS A 11 15.33 1.54 2.73
N TYR A 12 15.02 0.52 1.94
CA TYR A 12 15.50 -0.85 2.10
C TYR A 12 16.05 -1.40 0.78
N VAL A 13 16.90 -2.43 0.87
CA VAL A 13 17.42 -3.15 -0.30
C VAL A 13 16.35 -4.13 -0.79
N ASN A 14 15.81 -3.95 -1.99
CA ASN A 14 14.77 -4.77 -2.60
C ASN A 14 13.60 -5.03 -1.64
N ASP A 15 13.03 -6.23 -1.69
CA ASP A 15 11.95 -6.67 -0.78
C ASP A 15 12.50 -7.22 0.55
N THR A 16 13.68 -6.77 0.98
CA THR A 16 14.26 -7.06 2.28
C THR A 16 13.98 -5.93 3.25
N TYR A 17 14.23 -6.15 4.53
CA TYR A 17 14.23 -5.09 5.55
C TYR A 17 15.65 -4.59 5.87
N ILE A 18 16.62 -4.84 4.98
CA ILE A 18 18.00 -4.35 5.14
C ILE A 18 18.01 -2.84 4.84
N PRO A 19 18.31 -1.99 5.84
CA PRO A 19 18.24 -0.55 5.67
C PRO A 19 19.32 -0.02 4.72
N VAL A 20 19.02 1.07 4.02
CA VAL A 20 19.98 1.79 3.17
C VAL A 20 20.24 3.18 3.74
N ASP A 21 21.41 3.34 4.32
CA ASP A 21 21.90 4.60 4.90
C ASP A 21 22.32 5.61 3.82
N GLY A 22 22.27 6.91 4.16
CA GLY A 22 22.78 7.99 3.29
C GLY A 22 22.03 8.11 1.95
N THR A 23 20.81 7.65 1.88
CA THR A 23 19.95 7.76 0.69
C THR A 23 19.34 9.16 0.64
N LYS A 24 19.51 9.86 -0.47
CA LYS A 24 18.90 11.17 -0.71
C LYS A 24 17.45 11.00 -1.13
N ALA A 25 16.54 11.69 -0.46
CA ALA A 25 15.13 11.78 -0.78
C ALA A 25 14.76 13.24 -1.09
N ILE A 26 14.21 13.48 -2.27
CA ILE A 26 13.80 14.79 -2.76
C ILE A 26 12.28 14.78 -2.88
N LEU A 27 11.60 15.56 -2.07
CA LEU A 27 10.15 15.65 -2.00
C LEU A 27 9.68 17.00 -2.54
N LYS A 28 8.62 17.00 -3.33
CA LYS A 28 7.95 18.21 -3.84
C LYS A 28 6.44 18.02 -3.89
N PRO A 29 5.62 19.08 -3.77
CA PRO A 29 4.20 18.99 -4.05
C PRO A 29 3.96 18.49 -5.48
N SER A 30 2.96 17.62 -5.66
CA SER A 30 2.59 17.14 -7.00
C SER A 30 2.01 18.28 -7.84
N SER A 31 2.19 18.21 -9.16
CA SER A 31 1.70 19.23 -10.10
C SER A 31 0.19 19.45 -9.95
N GLY A 32 -0.23 20.72 -9.86
CA GLY A 32 -1.64 21.12 -9.72
C GLY A 32 -2.11 21.34 -8.28
N GLN A 33 -1.25 21.23 -7.28
CA GLN A 33 -1.57 21.68 -5.92
C GLN A 33 -1.20 23.16 -5.74
N GLU A 34 -2.09 23.93 -5.07
CA GLU A 34 -1.79 25.31 -4.67
C GLU A 34 -0.76 25.27 -3.53
N GLY A 35 0.38 25.92 -3.74
CA GLY A 35 1.44 26.06 -2.75
C GLY A 35 2.78 26.38 -3.39
N GLU A 36 3.74 26.83 -2.59
CA GLU A 36 5.11 27.04 -3.04
C GLU A 36 5.73 25.69 -3.45
N SER A 37 6.26 25.61 -4.66
CA SER A 37 6.96 24.42 -5.19
C SER A 37 8.35 24.24 -4.56
N LYS A 38 8.43 24.33 -3.23
CA LYS A 38 9.68 24.18 -2.50
C LYS A 38 10.07 22.72 -2.39
N GLU A 39 11.19 22.36 -2.97
CA GLU A 39 11.78 21.04 -2.79
C GLU A 39 12.32 20.89 -1.36
N ILE A 40 12.00 19.74 -0.75
CA ILE A 40 12.52 19.33 0.56
C ILE A 40 13.53 18.22 0.33
N ASN A 41 14.75 18.41 0.80
CA ASN A 41 15.81 17.42 0.70
C ASN A 41 16.02 16.75 2.06
N LEU A 42 15.95 15.42 2.08
CA LEU A 42 16.14 14.57 3.26
C LEU A 42 17.21 13.54 2.99
N VAL A 43 17.79 12.99 4.05
CA VAL A 43 18.78 11.91 3.97
C VAL A 43 18.44 10.85 5.00
N THR A 44 18.56 9.57 4.62
CA THR A 44 18.32 8.46 5.55
C THR A 44 19.52 8.26 6.49
N ASN A 45 19.22 7.85 7.71
CA ASN A 45 20.19 7.45 8.74
C ASN A 45 20.57 5.96 8.61
N SER A 46 21.36 5.45 9.56
CA SER A 46 21.80 4.04 9.61
C SER A 46 20.67 3.02 9.71
N SER A 47 19.48 3.43 10.13
CA SER A 47 18.27 2.59 10.11
C SER A 47 17.50 2.68 8.78
N GLY A 48 18.04 3.40 7.79
CA GLY A 48 17.37 3.63 6.51
C GLY A 48 16.20 4.60 6.58
N GLU A 49 16.07 5.38 7.66
CA GLU A 49 14.95 6.28 7.92
C GLU A 49 15.34 7.74 7.82
N THR A 50 14.47 8.58 7.29
CA THR A 50 14.59 10.04 7.40
C THR A 50 14.06 10.52 8.73
N GLU A 51 14.39 11.76 9.08
CA GLU A 51 13.61 12.50 10.08
C GLU A 51 12.13 12.58 9.67
N ILE A 52 11.27 12.82 10.65
CA ILE A 52 9.85 13.08 10.42
C ILE A 52 9.70 14.56 10.09
N ILE A 53 9.07 14.84 8.95
CA ILE A 53 8.79 16.21 8.51
C ILE A 53 7.30 16.51 8.56
N GLU A 54 6.94 17.77 8.77
CA GLU A 54 5.59 18.27 8.66
C GLU A 54 5.33 18.83 7.26
N LEU A 55 4.16 18.48 6.71
CA LEU A 55 3.71 18.85 5.37
C LEU A 55 2.30 19.43 5.44
N ASP A 56 2.00 20.33 4.52
CA ASP A 56 0.64 20.87 4.40
C ASP A 56 -0.34 19.80 3.99
N ALA A 57 -1.50 19.77 4.66
CA ALA A 57 -2.59 18.86 4.39
C ALA A 57 -3.94 19.61 4.47
N PRO A 58 -4.98 19.12 3.78
CA PRO A 58 -6.33 19.67 3.91
C PRO A 58 -6.85 19.58 5.36
N PRO A 59 -7.88 20.38 5.70
CA PRO A 59 -8.50 20.33 7.02
C PRO A 59 -8.93 18.93 7.43
N PHE A 60 -8.72 18.56 8.69
CA PHE A 60 -9.11 17.27 9.26
C PHE A 60 -10.58 16.92 8.99
N SER A 61 -11.47 17.92 9.04
CA SER A 61 -12.92 17.75 8.79
C SER A 61 -13.23 17.15 7.41
N TYR A 62 -12.35 17.30 6.41
CA TYR A 62 -12.57 16.76 5.06
C TYR A 62 -12.59 15.22 5.04
N SER A 63 -11.91 14.59 5.98
CA SER A 63 -11.89 13.13 6.11
C SER A 63 -12.99 12.59 7.02
N GLN A 64 -13.74 13.45 7.69
CA GLN A 64 -14.79 13.05 8.67
C GLN A 64 -16.21 13.13 8.08
N GLU A 65 -16.40 13.83 6.96
CA GLU A 65 -17.70 14.03 6.36
C GLU A 65 -17.72 13.50 4.92
N PRO A 66 -18.78 12.79 4.51
CA PRO A 66 -18.95 12.38 3.12
C PRO A 66 -19.12 13.62 2.21
N SER A 67 -18.78 13.47 0.93
CA SER A 67 -18.93 14.51 -0.11
C SER A 67 -18.05 15.76 0.08
N ARG A 68 -17.04 15.69 0.93
CA ARG A 68 -16.03 16.75 1.03
C ARG A 68 -14.98 16.63 -0.08
N PRO A 69 -14.21 17.71 -0.35
CA PRO A 69 -13.04 17.62 -1.22
C PRO A 69 -12.04 16.57 -0.74
N THR A 70 -11.10 16.22 -1.61
CA THR A 70 -10.02 15.26 -1.29
C THR A 70 -9.35 15.60 0.04
N PRO A 71 -9.29 14.68 1.02
CA PRO A 71 -8.83 14.96 2.38
C PRO A 71 -7.32 14.81 2.57
N TYR A 72 -6.55 14.74 1.50
CA TYR A 72 -5.09 14.60 1.53
C TYR A 72 -4.42 15.47 0.47
N SER A 73 -3.23 15.91 0.77
CA SER A 73 -2.31 16.51 -0.20
C SER A 73 -1.50 15.43 -0.91
N LEU A 74 -1.02 15.74 -2.12
CA LEU A 74 -0.20 14.85 -2.92
C LEU A 74 1.22 15.39 -3.05
N TYR A 75 2.19 14.51 -2.87
CA TYR A 75 3.60 14.83 -3.04
C TYR A 75 4.28 13.82 -3.94
N ASP A 76 5.25 14.28 -4.74
CA ASP A 76 6.10 13.42 -5.56
C ASP A 76 7.47 13.30 -4.89
N LEU A 77 7.99 12.09 -4.87
CA LEU A 77 9.23 11.73 -4.20
C LEU A 77 10.21 11.12 -5.18
N ARG A 78 11.46 11.62 -5.17
CA ARG A 78 12.58 11.03 -5.88
C ARG A 78 13.63 10.55 -4.89
N ILE A 79 14.05 9.30 -5.04
CA ILE A 79 15.07 8.65 -4.21
C ILE A 79 16.30 8.39 -5.06
N GLU A 80 17.45 8.83 -4.55
CA GLU A 80 18.76 8.71 -5.19
C GLU A 80 19.78 8.09 -4.23
N ARG A 81 20.47 7.03 -4.66
CA ARG A 81 21.55 6.39 -3.92
C ARG A 81 22.59 5.82 -4.87
N PRO A 82 23.88 6.17 -4.77
CA PRO A 82 24.92 5.54 -5.57
C PRO A 82 24.92 4.01 -5.44
N GLY A 83 24.95 3.30 -6.56
CA GLY A 83 24.88 1.84 -6.61
C GLY A 83 23.46 1.26 -6.65
N PHE A 84 22.43 2.10 -6.66
CA PHE A 84 21.03 1.73 -6.82
C PHE A 84 20.40 2.44 -8.02
N GLN A 85 19.29 1.92 -8.51
CA GLN A 85 18.45 2.60 -9.49
C GLN A 85 17.70 3.74 -8.80
N ASP A 86 17.51 4.86 -9.50
CA ASP A 86 16.64 5.93 -9.03
C ASP A 86 15.21 5.40 -8.89
N LEU A 87 14.53 5.78 -7.81
CA LEU A 87 13.12 5.46 -7.58
C LEU A 87 12.31 6.76 -7.59
N LEU A 88 11.26 6.78 -8.42
CA LEU A 88 10.29 7.88 -8.49
C LEU A 88 8.96 7.39 -7.96
N ILE A 89 8.39 8.10 -6.99
CA ILE A 89 7.08 7.78 -6.42
C ILE A 89 6.20 9.01 -6.58
N ASN A 90 5.15 8.88 -7.39
CA ASN A 90 4.21 9.95 -7.66
C ASN A 90 2.96 9.78 -6.82
N GLY A 91 2.50 10.85 -6.19
CA GLY A 91 1.21 10.89 -5.50
C GLY A 91 1.23 10.34 -4.07
N VAL A 92 2.31 10.52 -3.31
CA VAL A 92 2.35 10.22 -1.86
C VAL A 92 1.26 11.02 -1.15
N GLN A 93 0.35 10.35 -0.45
CA GLN A 93 -0.84 10.95 0.16
C GLN A 93 -0.58 11.34 1.60
N ILE A 94 -0.80 12.61 1.94
CA ILE A 94 -0.58 13.17 3.28
C ILE A 94 -1.90 13.67 3.86
N PHE A 95 -2.42 12.96 4.86
CA PHE A 95 -3.58 13.37 5.63
C PHE A 95 -3.17 14.26 6.81
N SER A 96 -4.05 15.18 7.20
CA SER A 96 -3.85 15.96 8.41
C SER A 96 -3.78 15.08 9.65
N GLN A 97 -3.00 15.49 10.66
CA GLN A 97 -2.85 14.81 11.96
C GLN A 97 -2.40 13.34 11.87
N SER A 98 -1.95 12.87 10.72
CA SER A 98 -1.52 11.49 10.49
C SER A 98 -0.04 11.43 10.15
N LEU A 99 0.62 10.33 10.51
CA LEU A 99 1.99 10.03 10.07
C LEU A 99 1.93 9.04 8.90
N ALA A 100 2.30 9.53 7.72
CA ALA A 100 2.55 8.70 6.55
C ALA A 100 3.97 8.10 6.63
N ILE A 101 4.08 6.82 6.34
CA ILE A 101 5.35 6.09 6.23
C ILE A 101 5.49 5.64 4.78
N GLN A 102 6.50 6.14 4.08
CA GLN A 102 6.75 5.78 2.69
C GLN A 102 7.87 4.74 2.63
N PRO A 103 7.55 3.46 2.37
CA PRO A 103 8.57 2.45 2.09
C PRO A 103 9.15 2.64 0.68
N CYS A 104 10.46 2.53 0.57
CA CYS A 104 11.21 2.65 -0.68
C CYS A 104 12.11 1.43 -0.85
N ASN A 105 11.71 0.50 -1.72
CA ASN A 105 12.50 -0.69 -2.03
C ASN A 105 13.50 -0.36 -3.15
N LEU A 106 14.78 -0.27 -2.80
CA LEU A 106 15.83 0.14 -3.72
C LEU A 106 16.44 -1.07 -4.44
N ILE A 107 16.44 -1.05 -5.76
CA ILE A 107 17.02 -2.08 -6.60
C ILE A 107 18.48 -1.73 -6.89
N LYS A 108 19.42 -2.64 -6.62
CA LYS A 108 20.82 -2.43 -6.96
C LYS A 108 20.99 -2.25 -8.47
N SER A 109 21.72 -1.22 -8.89
CA SER A 109 22.01 -1.03 -10.30
C SER A 109 22.99 -2.12 -10.77
N SER A 110 22.63 -2.84 -11.84
CA SER A 110 23.59 -3.65 -12.59
C SER A 110 24.49 -2.72 -13.40
N ASN A 111 25.78 -3.02 -13.53
CA ASN A 111 26.82 -2.22 -14.20
C ASN A 111 26.57 -1.95 -15.71
N THR A 112 25.41 -2.19 -16.23
CA THR A 112 25.01 -1.88 -17.60
C THR A 112 24.31 -0.54 -17.66
N ARG A 113 24.76 0.34 -18.52
CA ARG A 113 24.40 1.74 -18.77
C ARG A 113 22.92 2.06 -19.07
N SER A 114 21.97 1.37 -18.53
CA SER A 114 20.53 1.67 -18.69
C SER A 114 19.88 1.75 -17.32
N SER A 115 20.18 2.81 -16.59
CA SER A 115 19.45 3.13 -15.34
C SER A 115 18.15 3.84 -15.69
N ARG A 116 17.17 3.10 -16.20
CA ARG A 116 15.80 3.60 -16.20
C ARG A 116 15.37 3.66 -14.74
N ALA A 117 14.91 4.83 -14.30
CA ALA A 117 14.33 4.97 -12.97
C ALA A 117 13.14 4.01 -12.82
N ASP A 118 13.03 3.39 -11.63
CA ASP A 118 11.81 2.69 -11.26
C ASP A 118 10.73 3.72 -10.91
N VAL A 119 9.50 3.50 -11.37
CA VAL A 119 8.41 4.47 -11.22
C VAL A 119 7.21 3.81 -10.58
N ILE A 120 6.83 4.31 -9.40
CA ILE A 120 5.63 3.94 -8.68
C ILE A 120 4.61 5.09 -8.78
N ASN A 121 3.40 4.79 -9.25
CA ASN A 121 2.30 5.73 -9.24
C ASN A 121 1.28 5.29 -8.18
N ILE A 122 1.10 6.11 -7.15
CA ILE A 122 0.13 5.84 -6.09
C ILE A 122 -1.26 6.25 -6.58
N ALA A 123 -2.15 5.28 -6.69
CA ALA A 123 -3.53 5.52 -7.06
C ALA A 123 -4.28 6.31 -5.97
N PRO A 124 -5.30 7.10 -6.32
CA PRO A 124 -6.17 7.75 -5.33
C PRO A 124 -6.73 6.75 -4.32
N ASN A 125 -7.06 7.21 -3.11
CA ASN A 125 -7.81 6.39 -2.17
C ASN A 125 -9.18 6.02 -2.77
N THR A 126 -9.70 4.82 -2.52
CA THR A 126 -10.93 4.33 -3.17
C THR A 126 -12.16 5.18 -2.86
N LEU A 127 -12.15 5.90 -1.75
CA LEU A 127 -13.23 6.82 -1.38
C LEU A 127 -13.24 8.14 -2.19
N ASN A 128 -12.14 8.45 -2.89
CA ASN A 128 -11.99 9.67 -3.70
C ASN A 128 -11.72 9.37 -5.19
N GLY A 129 -11.28 8.16 -5.51
CA GLY A 129 -10.96 7.76 -6.87
C GLY A 129 -12.19 7.30 -7.66
N ASN A 130 -12.07 7.35 -8.97
CA ASN A 130 -13.06 6.74 -9.86
C ASN A 130 -12.68 5.27 -10.11
N TYR A 131 -13.34 4.37 -9.41
CA TYR A 131 -13.10 2.93 -9.49
C TYR A 131 -14.27 2.21 -10.14
N PRO A 132 -14.04 1.08 -10.83
CA PRO A 132 -15.11 0.29 -11.42
C PRO A 132 -16.04 -0.28 -10.34
N ALA A 133 -17.31 -0.44 -10.69
CA ALA A 133 -18.26 -1.13 -9.81
C ALA A 133 -17.82 -2.57 -9.54
N LYS A 134 -18.15 -3.07 -8.35
CA LYS A 134 -17.93 -4.48 -8.01
C LYS A 134 -18.68 -5.38 -8.96
N ILE A 135 -18.01 -6.41 -9.47
CA ILE A 135 -18.63 -7.49 -10.22
C ILE A 135 -19.24 -8.45 -9.22
N PRO A 136 -20.56 -8.75 -9.29
CA PRO A 136 -21.19 -9.71 -8.40
C PRO A 136 -20.49 -11.07 -8.48
N GLU A 137 -20.25 -11.69 -7.34
CA GLU A 137 -19.74 -13.06 -7.30
C GLU A 137 -20.82 -14.03 -7.76
N GLU A 138 -20.42 -15.09 -8.47
CA GLU A 138 -21.34 -16.15 -8.85
C GLU A 138 -21.74 -16.94 -7.59
N VAL A 139 -22.99 -16.83 -7.19
CA VAL A 139 -23.53 -17.40 -5.93
C VAL A 139 -23.53 -18.93 -5.93
N ASP A 140 -23.64 -19.55 -7.10
CA ASP A 140 -23.90 -21.00 -7.24
C ASP A 140 -22.68 -21.79 -7.78
N LYS A 141 -21.48 -21.26 -7.69
CA LYS A 141 -20.29 -22.02 -8.12
C LYS A 141 -19.91 -23.06 -7.08
N PRO A 142 -19.87 -24.35 -7.43
CA PRO A 142 -19.22 -25.32 -6.58
C PRO A 142 -17.75 -24.88 -6.37
N LEU A 143 -17.31 -24.89 -5.13
CA LEU A 143 -15.90 -24.64 -4.82
C LEU A 143 -15.06 -25.64 -5.61
N PRO A 144 -14.00 -25.21 -6.31
CA PRO A 144 -13.08 -26.13 -6.95
C PRO A 144 -12.46 -27.03 -5.88
N PRO A 145 -12.14 -28.31 -6.20
CA PRO A 145 -11.44 -29.16 -5.28
C PRO A 145 -10.09 -28.51 -4.91
N PRO A 146 -9.67 -28.57 -3.63
CA PRO A 146 -8.41 -27.97 -3.20
C PRO A 146 -7.25 -28.62 -3.96
N THR A 147 -6.41 -27.79 -4.56
CA THR A 147 -5.25 -28.25 -5.35
C THR A 147 -4.11 -28.75 -4.44
N SER A 148 -4.07 -28.28 -3.19
CA SER A 148 -3.07 -28.68 -2.18
C SER A 148 -3.34 -30.05 -1.58
N GLY A 149 -4.56 -30.58 -1.73
CA GLY A 149 -4.99 -31.84 -1.11
C GLY A 149 -5.09 -31.81 0.42
N VAL A 150 -4.81 -30.67 1.06
CA VAL A 150 -4.90 -30.48 2.51
C VAL A 150 -5.94 -29.43 2.83
N VAL A 151 -7.11 -29.87 3.30
CA VAL A 151 -8.10 -28.95 3.87
C VAL A 151 -7.71 -28.73 5.33
N LEU A 152 -7.27 -27.52 5.66
CA LEU A 152 -7.00 -27.16 7.04
C LEU A 152 -8.32 -27.09 7.83
N PRO A 153 -8.39 -27.64 9.05
CA PRO A 153 -9.61 -27.66 9.85
C PRO A 153 -10.03 -26.26 10.34
N LYS A 154 -9.10 -25.30 10.28
CA LYS A 154 -9.32 -23.89 10.64
C LYS A 154 -8.55 -22.99 9.68
N PRO A 155 -9.10 -21.80 9.36
CA PRO A 155 -8.35 -20.78 8.65
C PRO A 155 -7.07 -20.40 9.39
N VAL A 156 -5.95 -20.40 8.69
CA VAL A 156 -4.64 -20.02 9.23
C VAL A 156 -4.18 -18.75 8.53
N VAL A 157 -3.69 -17.79 9.30
CA VAL A 157 -3.10 -16.58 8.76
C VAL A 157 -1.79 -16.94 8.05
N PRO A 158 -1.67 -16.71 6.74
CA PRO A 158 -0.47 -17.05 6.00
C PRO A 158 0.66 -16.05 6.30
N GLU A 159 1.89 -16.47 6.10
CA GLU A 159 3.05 -15.58 6.19
C GLU A 159 3.11 -14.60 5.01
N PHE A 160 2.81 -15.10 3.81
CA PHE A 160 2.83 -14.34 2.57
C PHE A 160 1.52 -14.51 1.80
N ILE A 161 1.24 -13.55 0.94
CA ILE A 161 0.16 -13.60 -0.05
C ILE A 161 0.71 -13.19 -1.42
N THR A 162 0.22 -13.84 -2.48
CA THR A 162 0.55 -13.49 -3.86
C THR A 162 -0.56 -12.64 -4.46
N VAL A 163 -0.26 -11.39 -4.76
CA VAL A 163 -1.20 -10.42 -5.33
C VAL A 163 -0.95 -10.26 -6.82
N HIS A 164 -1.96 -10.49 -7.63
CA HIS A 164 -1.94 -10.22 -9.07
C HIS A 164 -2.28 -8.74 -9.33
N ALA A 165 -1.36 -8.01 -9.97
CA ALA A 165 -1.53 -6.57 -10.20
C ALA A 165 -2.35 -6.26 -11.47
N GLY A 166 -3.52 -6.85 -11.58
CA GLY A 166 -4.43 -6.70 -12.72
C GLY A 166 -5.78 -7.36 -12.48
N SER A 167 -6.65 -7.31 -13.49
CA SER A 167 -7.88 -8.11 -13.49
C SER A 167 -7.54 -9.59 -13.67
N PRO A 168 -8.41 -10.52 -13.23
CA PRO A 168 -8.18 -11.97 -13.38
C PRO A 168 -7.94 -12.46 -14.81
N ASN A 169 -8.35 -11.67 -15.79
CA ASN A 169 -8.22 -11.99 -17.23
C ASN A 169 -6.95 -11.40 -17.87
N ASN A 170 -6.16 -10.65 -17.13
CA ASN A 170 -4.92 -10.04 -17.63
C ASN A 170 -3.70 -10.89 -17.22
N ASP A 171 -3.45 -11.97 -17.91
CA ASP A 171 -2.33 -12.89 -17.61
C ASP A 171 -0.93 -12.25 -17.77
N SER A 172 -0.83 -11.06 -18.37
CA SER A 172 0.44 -10.34 -18.51
C SER A 172 0.79 -9.44 -17.31
N ALA A 173 -0.15 -9.21 -16.40
CA ALA A 173 0.10 -8.40 -15.21
C ALA A 173 1.03 -9.14 -14.23
N PRO A 174 1.91 -8.40 -13.54
CA PRO A 174 2.86 -9.01 -12.61
C PRO A 174 2.17 -9.53 -11.34
N ASN A 175 2.83 -10.50 -10.71
CA ASN A 175 2.45 -10.99 -9.39
C ASN A 175 3.46 -10.52 -8.35
N TYR A 176 2.97 -10.00 -7.23
CA TYR A 176 3.78 -9.60 -6.08
C TYR A 176 3.56 -10.57 -4.92
N LYS A 177 4.63 -11.22 -4.45
CA LYS A 177 4.61 -12.00 -3.20
C LYS A 177 4.98 -11.05 -2.06
N VAL A 178 4.03 -10.74 -1.20
CA VAL A 178 4.21 -9.79 -0.10
C VAL A 178 3.89 -10.43 1.25
N PRO A 179 4.52 -9.98 2.36
CA PRO A 179 4.12 -10.40 3.69
C PRO A 179 2.63 -10.09 3.92
N TYR A 180 1.90 -11.03 4.48
CA TYR A 180 0.44 -10.89 4.66
C TYR A 180 0.07 -9.64 5.47
N LYS A 181 0.84 -9.35 6.53
CA LYS A 181 0.62 -8.15 7.35
C LYS A 181 0.78 -6.87 6.55
N ASP A 182 1.74 -6.81 5.64
CA ASP A 182 1.99 -5.63 4.81
C ASP A 182 0.93 -5.49 3.72
N TYR A 183 0.41 -6.60 3.21
CA TYR A 183 -0.76 -6.59 2.33
C TYR A 183 -1.97 -5.95 3.02
N ILE A 184 -2.31 -6.37 4.25
CA ILE A 184 -3.44 -5.82 5.00
C ILE A 184 -3.29 -4.31 5.25
N LYS A 185 -2.10 -3.86 5.67
CA LYS A 185 -1.81 -2.43 5.85
C LYS A 185 -1.96 -1.64 4.55
N ASN A 186 -1.46 -2.20 3.45
CA ASN A 186 -1.52 -1.57 2.14
C ASN A 186 -2.97 -1.41 1.68
N VAL A 187 -3.77 -2.48 1.71
CA VAL A 187 -5.19 -2.45 1.37
C VAL A 187 -5.95 -1.45 2.24
N ALA A 188 -5.79 -1.50 3.55
CA ALA A 188 -6.44 -0.55 4.44
C ALA A 188 -6.04 0.90 4.13
N SER A 189 -4.75 1.14 3.82
CA SER A 189 -4.29 2.47 3.39
C SER A 189 -4.85 2.91 2.03
N CYS A 190 -5.27 1.97 1.17
CA CYS A 190 -5.96 2.28 -0.09
C CYS A 190 -7.45 2.58 0.09
N GLU A 191 -8.12 1.95 1.04
CA GLU A 191 -9.58 1.86 1.09
C GLU A 191 -10.24 2.67 2.20
N ILE A 192 -9.48 3.05 3.25
CA ILE A 192 -9.99 3.85 4.37
C ILE A 192 -9.08 5.03 4.67
N TYR A 193 -9.58 5.99 5.44
CA TYR A 193 -8.76 7.13 5.87
C TYR A 193 -8.05 6.85 7.19
N SER A 194 -6.78 7.19 7.26
CA SER A 194 -5.95 7.06 8.46
C SER A 194 -6.40 7.93 9.64
N THR A 195 -7.25 8.90 9.37
CA THR A 195 -7.83 9.87 10.32
C THR A 195 -9.13 9.39 10.98
N TRP A 196 -9.66 8.23 10.56
CA TRP A 196 -10.88 7.70 11.15
C TRP A 196 -10.62 7.15 12.56
N PRO A 197 -11.67 7.06 13.41
CA PRO A 197 -11.54 6.47 14.73
C PRO A 197 -10.96 5.05 14.67
N GLU A 198 -10.15 4.70 15.68
CA GLU A 198 -9.48 3.38 15.74
C GLU A 198 -10.47 2.22 15.61
N SER A 199 -11.66 2.34 16.24
CA SER A 199 -12.70 1.31 16.14
C SER A 199 -13.19 1.09 14.71
N THR A 200 -13.28 2.16 13.91
CA THR A 200 -13.67 2.10 12.51
C THR A 200 -12.54 1.46 11.66
N ILE A 201 -11.29 1.87 11.89
CA ILE A 201 -10.12 1.27 11.25
C ILE A 201 -10.06 -0.22 11.55
N ARG A 202 -10.26 -0.61 12.82
CA ARG A 202 -10.27 -2.00 13.29
C ARG A 202 -11.34 -2.84 12.61
N ALA A 203 -12.57 -2.33 12.52
CA ALA A 203 -13.68 -3.04 11.87
C ALA A 203 -13.39 -3.31 10.39
N ASN A 204 -12.86 -2.31 9.67
CA ASN A 204 -12.47 -2.47 8.27
C ASN A 204 -11.30 -3.46 8.08
N ILE A 205 -10.29 -3.41 8.97
CA ILE A 205 -9.18 -4.37 8.93
C ILE A 205 -9.68 -5.81 9.11
N TYR A 206 -10.63 -6.05 10.02
CA TYR A 206 -11.24 -7.38 10.18
C TYR A 206 -12.00 -7.82 8.93
N ALA A 207 -12.72 -6.92 8.27
CA ALA A 207 -13.41 -7.23 7.02
C ALA A 207 -12.41 -7.60 5.91
N ILE A 208 -11.32 -6.85 5.77
CA ILE A 208 -10.23 -7.12 4.82
C ILE A 208 -9.59 -8.50 5.10
N ILE A 209 -9.27 -8.79 6.37
CA ILE A 209 -8.70 -10.08 6.78
C ILE A 209 -9.67 -11.23 6.44
N SER A 210 -10.94 -11.10 6.81
CA SER A 210 -11.95 -12.13 6.58
C SER A 210 -12.13 -12.42 5.09
N PHE A 211 -12.23 -11.39 4.27
CA PHE A 211 -12.34 -11.54 2.82
C PHE A 211 -11.09 -12.21 2.23
N THR A 212 -9.92 -11.76 2.63
CA THR A 212 -8.65 -12.28 2.11
C THR A 212 -8.44 -13.74 2.49
N LEU A 213 -8.71 -14.09 3.75
CA LEU A 213 -8.63 -15.49 4.22
C LEU A 213 -9.64 -16.38 3.48
N ASN A 214 -10.83 -15.87 3.18
CA ASN A 214 -11.79 -16.60 2.36
C ASN A 214 -11.22 -16.89 0.97
N ARG A 215 -10.60 -15.92 0.30
CA ARG A 215 -9.96 -16.13 -1.02
C ARG A 215 -8.87 -17.20 -0.99
N ILE A 216 -8.05 -17.16 0.06
CA ILE A 216 -6.94 -18.13 0.22
C ILE A 216 -7.49 -19.52 0.58
N TYR A 217 -8.36 -19.58 1.58
CA TYR A 217 -8.87 -20.84 2.12
C TYR A 217 -9.73 -21.62 1.13
N THR A 218 -10.51 -20.93 0.30
CA THR A 218 -11.31 -21.53 -0.78
C THR A 218 -10.51 -21.78 -2.06
N GLU A 219 -9.23 -21.46 -2.09
CA GLU A 219 -8.39 -21.51 -3.30
C GLU A 219 -9.04 -20.81 -4.50
N TRP A 220 -9.70 -19.67 -4.26
CA TRP A 220 -10.60 -19.01 -5.23
C TRP A 220 -9.97 -18.82 -6.61
N TYR A 221 -8.72 -18.40 -6.69
CA TYR A 221 -7.99 -18.25 -7.94
C TYR A 221 -7.11 -19.46 -8.26
N ARG A 222 -6.45 -20.04 -7.27
CA ARG A 222 -5.60 -21.22 -7.46
C ARG A 222 -6.39 -22.42 -7.96
N GLY A 223 -7.60 -22.64 -7.44
CA GLY A 223 -8.52 -23.67 -7.92
C GLY A 223 -9.00 -23.47 -9.36
N LYS A 224 -8.85 -22.25 -9.91
CA LYS A 224 -9.07 -21.92 -11.32
C LYS A 224 -7.78 -21.95 -12.16
N GLY A 225 -6.72 -22.55 -11.66
CA GLY A 225 -5.43 -22.68 -12.35
C GLY A 225 -4.57 -21.40 -12.36
N LYS A 226 -4.90 -20.38 -11.56
CA LYS A 226 -4.10 -19.18 -11.44
C LYS A 226 -2.97 -19.37 -10.42
N ASN A 227 -1.86 -18.65 -10.58
CA ASN A 227 -0.67 -18.72 -9.72
C ASN A 227 -0.61 -17.62 -8.65
N TYR A 228 -1.77 -17.08 -8.25
CA TYR A 228 -1.90 -16.02 -7.24
C TYR A 228 -3.12 -16.29 -6.34
N ASP A 229 -3.18 -15.58 -5.21
CA ASP A 229 -4.21 -15.76 -4.19
C ASP A 229 -5.34 -14.73 -4.30
N ILE A 230 -5.01 -13.53 -4.75
CA ILE A 230 -5.92 -12.38 -4.83
C ILE A 230 -5.47 -11.41 -5.93
N THR A 231 -6.37 -10.55 -6.40
CA THR A 231 -6.04 -9.47 -7.35
C THR A 231 -6.00 -8.11 -6.66
N ASN A 232 -5.42 -7.10 -7.33
CA ASN A 232 -5.54 -5.71 -6.92
C ASN A 232 -6.68 -4.96 -7.61
N SER A 233 -7.52 -5.68 -8.35
CA SER A 233 -8.66 -5.10 -9.05
C SER A 233 -9.84 -4.88 -8.11
N THR A 234 -10.20 -3.62 -7.87
CA THR A 234 -11.34 -3.25 -7.02
C THR A 234 -12.69 -3.76 -7.54
N ALA A 235 -12.78 -4.13 -8.82
CA ALA A 235 -13.97 -4.78 -9.37
C ALA A 235 -14.17 -6.21 -8.84
N TYR A 236 -13.11 -6.88 -8.44
CA TYR A 236 -13.12 -8.28 -7.99
C TYR A 236 -12.77 -8.41 -6.52
N ASP A 237 -11.70 -7.76 -6.09
CA ASP A 237 -11.12 -7.92 -4.76
C ASP A 237 -10.86 -6.56 -4.09
N HIS A 238 -9.70 -6.38 -3.47
CA HIS A 238 -9.30 -5.19 -2.76
C HIS A 238 -8.45 -4.24 -3.60
N ALA A 239 -8.46 -2.96 -3.26
CA ALA A 239 -7.44 -2.06 -3.74
C ALA A 239 -6.09 -2.40 -3.08
N PHE A 240 -5.10 -2.72 -3.88
CA PHE A 240 -3.72 -2.89 -3.46
C PHE A 240 -2.83 -2.11 -4.41
N ASN A 241 -1.92 -1.29 -3.89
CA ASN A 241 -1.00 -0.51 -4.69
C ASN A 241 0.43 -0.70 -4.20
N TYR A 242 1.21 -1.51 -4.92
CA TYR A 242 2.59 -1.81 -4.55
C TYR A 242 3.41 -0.53 -4.38
N GLY A 243 4.14 -0.43 -3.25
CA GLY A 243 5.02 0.70 -2.95
C GLY A 243 4.34 1.98 -2.48
N ARG A 244 3.02 1.99 -2.23
CA ARG A 244 2.34 3.16 -1.67
C ARG A 244 2.76 3.44 -0.23
N ASN A 245 2.56 4.68 0.23
CA ASN A 245 2.72 5.04 1.64
C ASN A 245 1.66 4.38 2.53
N LEU A 246 2.09 3.99 3.71
CA LEU A 246 1.27 3.43 4.79
C LEU A 246 1.05 4.50 5.88
N TYR A 247 0.16 4.22 6.84
CA TYR A 247 -0.11 5.13 7.95
C TYR A 247 0.13 4.43 9.29
N ASP A 248 0.68 5.17 10.26
CA ASP A 248 0.98 4.66 11.60
C ASP A 248 -0.26 4.15 12.33
N SER A 249 -1.38 4.88 12.27
CA SER A 249 -2.66 4.49 12.87
C SER A 249 -3.18 3.16 12.33
N ILE A 250 -3.12 2.97 11.01
CA ILE A 250 -3.51 1.71 10.35
C ILE A 250 -2.53 0.59 10.69
N SER A 251 -1.23 0.90 10.70
CA SER A 251 -0.18 -0.08 11.02
C SER A 251 -0.28 -0.59 12.45
N ALA A 252 -0.54 0.29 13.42
CA ALA A 252 -0.71 -0.06 14.83
C ALA A 252 -1.87 -1.03 15.04
N VAL A 253 -3.04 -0.74 14.45
CA VAL A 253 -4.22 -1.62 14.54
C VAL A 253 -3.98 -2.95 13.85
N SER A 254 -3.37 -2.95 12.66
CA SER A 254 -3.06 -4.18 11.92
C SER A 254 -2.10 -5.10 12.70
N TYR A 255 -1.14 -4.52 13.41
CA TYR A 255 -0.15 -5.28 14.19
C TYR A 255 -0.77 -5.99 15.38
N THR A 256 -1.63 -5.30 16.14
CA THR A 256 -2.26 -5.83 17.36
C THR A 256 -3.24 -6.98 17.08
N HIS A 257 -3.83 -7.02 15.89
CA HIS A 257 -4.89 -7.99 15.57
C HIS A 257 -4.46 -9.15 14.67
N LEU A 258 -3.28 -9.08 14.05
CA LEU A 258 -2.66 -10.19 13.33
C LEU A 258 -1.71 -11.02 14.21
N THR A 259 -1.38 -10.59 15.41
CA THR A 259 -0.82 -11.42 16.47
C THR A 259 -1.97 -12.09 17.20
N LEU A 260 -2.55 -13.14 16.60
CA LEU A 260 -3.52 -13.98 17.31
C LEU A 260 -2.82 -14.54 18.55
N PRO A 261 -3.50 -14.54 19.72
CA PRO A 261 -2.98 -15.27 20.87
C PRO A 261 -2.82 -16.74 20.48
N THR A 262 -1.61 -17.24 20.63
CA THR A 262 -1.24 -18.66 20.50
C THR A 262 -2.01 -19.51 21.48
#